data_7f8cdd1c93ff511a8a056b938b50853e
#
_entry.id   7f8cdd1c93ff511a8a056b938b50853e
#
_cell.length_a   1.000
_cell.length_b   1.000
_cell.length_c   1.000
_cell.angle_alpha   90.00
_cell.angle_beta   90.00
_cell.angle_gamma   90.00
#
_symmetry.space_group_name_H-M   'P 1'
#
loop_
_entity.id
_entity.type
_entity.pdbx_description
1 polymer ?
#
loop_
_entity_poly.entity_id
_entity_poly.type
_entity_poly.pdbx_seq_one_letter_code
_entity_poly.pdbx_strand_id
1 'polypeptide(L)'
;MPARMSALPVDERGYPVPWFVHWSDGKPDFRIMDNVKRAVAVTQRKCWLCGGQLGRFQAFVIGPMCAINRVTQEPPSHKDCAIYAAMACPFLARPHAKRREAGLPENIAPDNGIALLHNPGVCLVWIARSFFCYSVPTPDNPRGWLIKVGDPVETLWYAEGRPANRLEVLEAISRGLPILTEAAKLQGREAELELAKAIDQVRRILPPPLDGVPDPDLVTVGEGGTNALKS
;
A
#
# COMPACT_ATOMS: atom_id res chain seq x y z
N MET A 1 -1.44 -9.24 -19.34
CA MET A 1 -0.16 -9.26 -18.59
C MET A 1 0.88 -8.48 -19.37
N PRO A 2 1.68 -7.60 -18.73
CA PRO A 2 2.75 -6.87 -19.42
C PRO A 2 3.82 -7.81 -19.99
N ALA A 3 4.38 -7.46 -21.16
CA ALA A 3 5.40 -8.30 -21.83
C ALA A 3 6.63 -8.59 -20.95
N ARG A 4 7.04 -7.60 -20.10
CA ARG A 4 8.17 -7.77 -19.17
C ARG A 4 7.91 -8.75 -18.03
N MET A 5 6.69 -9.20 -17.82
CA MET A 5 6.32 -10.23 -16.86
C MET A 5 6.16 -11.61 -17.48
N SER A 6 6.23 -11.74 -18.80
CA SER A 6 6.03 -13.03 -19.50
C SER A 6 7.09 -14.09 -19.20
N ALA A 7 8.28 -13.66 -18.76
CA ALA A 7 9.37 -14.56 -18.37
C ALA A 7 9.31 -15.02 -16.89
N LEU A 8 8.33 -14.52 -16.11
CA LEU A 8 8.16 -14.95 -14.72
C LEU A 8 7.65 -16.39 -14.67
N PRO A 9 8.08 -17.19 -13.67
CA PRO A 9 7.47 -18.48 -13.40
C PRO A 9 5.97 -18.32 -13.17
N VAL A 10 5.21 -19.37 -13.47
CA VAL A 10 3.77 -19.43 -13.23
C VAL A 10 3.50 -20.49 -12.16
N ASP A 11 2.64 -20.19 -11.18
CA ASP A 11 2.25 -21.14 -10.16
C ASP A 11 1.21 -22.15 -10.67
N GLU A 12 0.88 -23.14 -9.85
CA GLU A 12 -0.09 -24.20 -10.16
C GLU A 12 -1.51 -23.67 -10.51
N ARG A 13 -1.82 -22.44 -10.12
CA ARG A 13 -3.11 -21.76 -10.37
C ARG A 13 -3.10 -20.90 -11.61
N GLY A 14 -1.97 -20.81 -12.33
CA GLY A 14 -1.81 -19.99 -13.52
C GLY A 14 -1.43 -18.52 -13.24
N TYR A 15 -1.04 -18.15 -12.01
CA TYR A 15 -0.59 -16.79 -11.70
C TYR A 15 0.92 -16.64 -11.91
N PRO A 16 1.36 -15.54 -12.54
CA PRO A 16 2.79 -15.23 -12.59
C PRO A 16 3.31 -14.99 -11.18
N VAL A 17 4.41 -15.64 -10.83
CA VAL A 17 5.08 -15.47 -9.54
C VAL A 17 5.95 -14.22 -9.59
N PRO A 18 5.62 -13.15 -8.84
CA PRO A 18 6.41 -11.93 -8.83
C PRO A 18 7.86 -12.20 -8.42
N TRP A 19 8.78 -11.42 -8.99
CA TRP A 19 10.21 -11.59 -8.73
C TRP A 19 10.55 -11.51 -7.22
N PHE A 20 9.84 -10.71 -6.44
CA PHE A 20 10.08 -10.53 -5.01
C PHE A 20 9.72 -11.74 -4.14
N VAL A 21 8.90 -12.65 -4.66
CA VAL A 21 8.35 -13.75 -3.86
C VAL A 21 9.47 -14.66 -3.37
N HIS A 22 9.40 -15.02 -2.10
CA HIS A 22 10.28 -16.01 -1.49
C HIS A 22 9.90 -17.43 -1.98
N TRP A 23 10.93 -18.25 -2.20
CA TRP A 23 10.78 -19.65 -2.57
C TRP A 23 11.26 -20.53 -1.44
N SER A 24 10.41 -21.45 -0.97
CA SER A 24 10.75 -22.46 0.03
C SER A 24 10.51 -23.82 -0.58
N ASP A 25 11.51 -24.70 -0.55
CA ASP A 25 11.46 -26.05 -1.11
C ASP A 25 10.92 -26.11 -2.54
N GLY A 26 11.34 -25.18 -3.39
CA GLY A 26 10.92 -25.09 -4.78
C GLY A 26 9.48 -24.58 -5.00
N LYS A 27 8.80 -24.13 -3.97
CA LYS A 27 7.44 -23.57 -4.04
C LYS A 27 7.43 -22.07 -3.70
N PRO A 28 6.70 -21.23 -4.46
CA PRO A 28 6.59 -19.82 -4.17
C PRO A 28 5.63 -19.57 -3.00
N ASP A 29 6.05 -18.80 -2.00
CA ASP A 29 5.16 -18.32 -0.95
C ASP A 29 4.85 -16.82 -1.15
N PHE A 30 3.68 -16.51 -1.70
CA PHE A 30 3.23 -15.15 -1.99
C PHE A 30 3.01 -14.29 -0.75
N ARG A 31 3.07 -14.88 0.45
CA ARG A 31 2.92 -14.17 1.73
C ARG A 31 4.24 -13.57 2.20
N ILE A 32 5.34 -14.04 1.64
CA ILE A 32 6.69 -13.75 2.11
C ILE A 32 7.45 -12.96 1.05
N MET A 33 7.97 -11.82 1.46
CA MET A 33 8.90 -11.02 0.68
C MET A 33 10.32 -11.54 0.90
N ASP A 34 11.07 -11.71 -0.18
CA ASP A 34 12.50 -11.98 -0.11
C ASP A 34 13.24 -10.68 0.28
N ASN A 35 13.78 -10.65 1.49
CA ASN A 35 14.46 -9.46 2.02
C ASN A 35 15.74 -9.10 1.25
N VAL A 36 16.43 -10.07 0.65
CA VAL A 36 17.60 -9.81 -0.20
C VAL A 36 17.14 -9.12 -1.48
N LYS A 37 16.10 -9.64 -2.14
CA LYS A 37 15.52 -9.01 -3.32
C LYS A 37 14.94 -7.64 -3.01
N ARG A 38 14.38 -7.44 -1.81
CA ARG A 38 13.89 -6.14 -1.35
C ARG A 38 15.02 -5.11 -1.31
N ALA A 39 16.16 -5.44 -0.74
CA ALA A 39 17.34 -4.58 -0.72
C ALA A 39 17.88 -4.33 -2.13
N VAL A 40 17.98 -5.37 -2.97
CA VAL A 40 18.40 -5.27 -4.37
C VAL A 40 17.45 -4.38 -5.19
N ALA A 41 16.13 -4.50 -5.00
CA ALA A 41 15.14 -3.68 -5.69
C ALA A 41 15.38 -2.19 -5.48
N VAL A 42 15.71 -1.78 -4.25
CA VAL A 42 15.99 -0.38 -3.93
C VAL A 42 17.37 0.06 -4.41
N THR A 43 18.42 -0.69 -4.07
CA THR A 43 19.82 -0.27 -4.33
C THR A 43 20.18 -0.31 -5.81
N GLN A 44 19.64 -1.29 -6.55
CA GLN A 44 19.88 -1.45 -7.98
C GLN A 44 18.73 -0.96 -8.86
N ARG A 45 17.71 -0.33 -8.26
CA ARG A 45 16.52 0.18 -8.96
C ARG A 45 15.83 -0.89 -9.82
N LYS A 46 15.58 -2.05 -9.25
CA LYS A 46 14.87 -3.16 -9.92
C LYS A 46 13.36 -3.07 -9.65
N CYS A 47 12.58 -3.43 -10.66
CA CYS A 47 11.14 -3.55 -10.51
C CYS A 47 10.80 -4.66 -9.51
N TRP A 48 10.00 -4.33 -8.50
CA TRP A 48 9.61 -5.28 -7.46
C TRP A 48 8.84 -6.50 -8.00
N LEU A 49 8.06 -6.29 -9.08
CA LEU A 49 7.24 -7.35 -9.68
C LEU A 49 7.98 -8.19 -10.72
N CYS A 50 8.69 -7.58 -11.69
CA CYS A 50 9.32 -8.32 -12.77
C CYS A 50 10.85 -8.46 -12.67
N GLY A 51 11.50 -7.79 -11.68
CA GLY A 51 12.96 -7.81 -11.52
C GLY A 51 13.75 -6.99 -12.56
N GLY A 52 13.09 -6.43 -13.56
CA GLY A 52 13.72 -5.62 -14.62
C GLY A 52 14.16 -4.24 -14.12
N GLN A 53 15.02 -3.56 -14.89
CA GLN A 53 15.55 -2.23 -14.54
C GLN A 53 14.44 -1.17 -14.59
N LEU A 54 14.28 -0.39 -13.51
CA LEU A 54 13.34 0.73 -13.45
C LEU A 54 13.84 1.93 -14.27
N GLY A 55 12.90 2.62 -14.90
CA GLY A 55 13.10 3.90 -15.55
C GLY A 55 12.95 5.10 -14.61
N ARG A 56 12.63 6.26 -15.22
CA ARG A 56 12.46 7.53 -14.50
C ARG A 56 11.27 7.52 -13.53
N PHE A 57 10.19 6.86 -13.89
CA PHE A 57 8.97 6.79 -13.09
C PHE A 57 8.91 5.46 -12.35
N GLN A 58 8.53 5.55 -11.08
CA GLN A 58 8.39 4.42 -10.17
C GLN A 58 6.96 4.33 -9.69
N ALA A 59 6.36 3.16 -9.82
CA ALA A 59 4.98 2.92 -9.41
C ALA A 59 4.95 2.05 -8.16
N PHE A 60 4.23 2.51 -7.14
CA PHE A 60 4.00 1.80 -5.88
C PHE A 60 2.56 1.31 -5.84
N VAL A 61 2.34 0.09 -5.42
CA VAL A 61 0.99 -0.44 -5.14
C VAL A 61 0.79 -0.36 -3.63
N ILE A 62 -0.02 0.57 -3.17
CA ILE A 62 -0.17 0.88 -1.75
C ILE A 62 -1.64 0.90 -1.33
N GLY A 63 -1.88 0.61 -0.07
CA GLY A 63 -3.21 0.75 0.53
C GLY A 63 -3.55 2.21 0.90
N PRO A 64 -4.82 2.48 1.28
CA PRO A 64 -5.28 3.84 1.56
C PRO A 64 -4.52 4.51 2.72
N MET A 65 -4.16 3.78 3.75
CA MET A 65 -3.39 4.34 4.87
C MET A 65 -1.96 4.70 4.46
N CYS A 66 -1.34 3.87 3.60
CA CYS A 66 -0.03 4.20 3.02
C CYS A 66 -0.11 5.40 2.06
N ALA A 67 -1.25 5.63 1.42
CA ALA A 67 -1.46 6.82 0.59
C ALA A 67 -1.51 8.10 1.44
N ILE A 68 -2.09 8.04 2.65
CA ILE A 68 -2.14 9.18 3.59
C ILE A 68 -0.75 9.48 4.14
N ASN A 69 -0.07 8.51 4.75
CA ASN A 69 1.23 8.73 5.40
C ASN A 69 2.41 8.71 4.42
N ARG A 70 2.18 8.31 3.16
CA ARG A 70 3.20 8.15 2.10
C ARG A 70 4.33 7.20 2.47
N VAL A 71 4.04 6.20 3.28
CA VAL A 71 5.04 5.23 3.75
C VAL A 71 4.64 3.83 3.31
N THR A 72 5.60 3.09 2.77
CA THR A 72 5.43 1.70 2.38
C THR A 72 6.68 0.88 2.68
N GLN A 73 6.51 -0.42 2.77
CA GLN A 73 7.63 -1.38 2.84
C GLN A 73 8.01 -1.92 1.46
N GLU A 74 7.09 -1.86 0.51
CA GLU A 74 7.25 -2.48 -0.80
C GLU A 74 7.99 -1.55 -1.76
N PRO A 75 9.10 -2.01 -2.38
CA PRO A 75 9.81 -1.28 -3.43
C PRO A 75 8.95 -0.98 -4.65
N PRO A 76 9.36 0.01 -5.47
CA PRO A 76 8.61 0.39 -6.65
C PRO A 76 8.69 -0.63 -7.79
N SER A 77 7.73 -0.51 -8.69
CA SER A 77 7.60 -1.31 -9.90
C SER A 77 7.49 -0.42 -11.15
N HIS A 78 7.51 -1.02 -12.34
CA HIS A 78 7.07 -0.34 -13.54
C HIS A 78 5.56 -0.06 -13.46
N LYS A 79 5.08 1.01 -14.09
CA LYS A 79 3.65 1.39 -14.10
C LYS A 79 2.76 0.25 -14.60
N ASP A 80 3.10 -0.36 -15.72
CA ASP A 80 2.34 -1.48 -16.30
C ASP A 80 2.33 -2.73 -15.41
N CYS A 81 3.45 -3.04 -14.75
CA CYS A 81 3.51 -4.13 -13.77
C CYS A 81 2.63 -3.84 -12.54
N ALA A 82 2.68 -2.61 -12.02
CA ALA A 82 1.88 -2.19 -10.86
C ALA A 82 0.37 -2.22 -11.17
N ILE A 83 -0.04 -1.71 -12.33
CA ILE A 83 -1.43 -1.77 -12.80
C ILE A 83 -1.89 -3.23 -12.92
N TYR A 84 -1.06 -4.09 -13.55
CA TYR A 84 -1.39 -5.51 -13.64
C TYR A 84 -1.55 -6.16 -12.26
N ALA A 85 -0.67 -5.85 -11.31
CA ALA A 85 -0.78 -6.37 -9.96
C ALA A 85 -2.07 -5.90 -9.26
N ALA A 86 -2.42 -4.63 -9.39
CA ALA A 86 -3.66 -4.07 -8.82
C ALA A 86 -4.93 -4.76 -9.38
N MET A 87 -4.88 -5.18 -10.65
CA MET A 87 -6.01 -5.82 -11.32
C MET A 87 -6.06 -7.34 -11.16
N ALA A 88 -4.90 -8.01 -11.10
CA ALA A 88 -4.81 -9.46 -11.21
C ALA A 88 -4.38 -10.17 -9.92
N CYS A 89 -3.82 -9.45 -8.92
CA CYS A 89 -3.41 -10.07 -7.67
C CYS A 89 -4.64 -10.59 -6.90
N PRO A 90 -4.71 -11.90 -6.60
CA PRO A 90 -5.87 -12.47 -5.91
C PRO A 90 -6.17 -11.83 -4.54
N PHE A 91 -5.17 -11.31 -3.86
CA PHE A 91 -5.36 -10.61 -2.59
C PHE A 91 -5.97 -9.21 -2.80
N LEU A 92 -5.52 -8.46 -3.81
CA LEU A 92 -5.99 -7.09 -4.07
C LEU A 92 -7.32 -7.06 -4.83
N ALA A 93 -7.54 -8.04 -5.72
CA ALA A 93 -8.74 -8.10 -6.57
C ALA A 93 -9.95 -8.76 -5.90
N ARG A 94 -9.80 -9.37 -4.72
CA ARG A 94 -10.91 -10.00 -4.01
C ARG A 94 -11.25 -9.21 -2.75
N PRO A 95 -12.49 -8.65 -2.65
CA PRO A 95 -12.95 -8.03 -1.43
C PRO A 95 -12.93 -9.05 -0.30
N HIS A 96 -12.60 -8.61 0.91
CA HIS A 96 -12.50 -9.46 2.11
C HIS A 96 -11.43 -10.58 2.06
N ALA A 97 -10.51 -10.57 1.08
CA ALA A 97 -9.40 -11.51 1.07
C ALA A 97 -8.58 -11.38 2.38
N LYS A 98 -8.39 -12.52 3.06
CA LYS A 98 -7.59 -12.61 4.27
C LYS A 98 -6.26 -13.30 3.93
N ARG A 99 -5.15 -12.75 4.40
CA ARG A 99 -3.86 -13.45 4.35
C ARG A 99 -3.91 -14.70 5.24
N ARG A 100 -3.48 -15.82 4.71
CA ARG A 100 -3.33 -17.04 5.50
C ARG A 100 -2.08 -16.92 6.37
N GLU A 101 -2.22 -17.01 7.69
CA GLU A 101 -1.10 -16.94 8.64
C GLU A 101 -0.52 -18.30 8.98
N ALA A 102 -1.32 -19.36 8.88
CA ALA A 102 -0.88 -20.72 9.22
C ALA A 102 0.25 -21.22 8.32
N GLY A 103 1.28 -21.81 8.90
CA GLY A 103 2.42 -22.39 8.20
C GLY A 103 3.39 -21.34 7.63
N LEU A 104 3.51 -20.18 8.26
CA LEU A 104 4.63 -19.26 8.01
C LEU A 104 5.89 -19.84 8.67
N PRO A 105 7.06 -19.79 8.00
CA PRO A 105 8.32 -20.20 8.62
C PRO A 105 8.66 -19.32 9.82
N GLU A 106 9.18 -19.92 10.90
CA GLU A 106 9.51 -19.24 12.16
C GLU A 106 10.63 -18.18 12.01
N ASN A 107 11.43 -18.29 10.97
CA ASN A 107 12.61 -17.44 10.76
C ASN A 107 12.37 -16.22 9.88
N ILE A 108 11.11 -15.85 9.61
CA ILE A 108 10.81 -14.65 8.85
C ILE A 108 10.86 -13.46 9.80
N ALA A 109 11.78 -12.52 9.50
CA ALA A 109 11.81 -11.26 10.22
C ALA A 109 10.45 -10.55 10.10
N PRO A 110 9.85 -10.12 11.22
CA PRO A 110 8.59 -9.39 11.17
C PRO A 110 8.76 -8.13 10.30
N ASP A 111 7.75 -7.86 9.51
CA ASP A 111 7.69 -6.63 8.73
C ASP A 111 7.69 -5.43 9.69
N ASN A 112 8.43 -4.36 9.36
CA ASN A 112 8.48 -3.13 10.14
C ASN A 112 7.19 -2.30 10.13
N GLY A 113 6.12 -2.82 9.59
CA GLY A 113 4.83 -2.17 9.51
C GLY A 113 3.70 -3.11 9.89
N ILE A 114 2.52 -2.54 10.02
CA ILE A 114 1.30 -3.32 10.23
C ILE A 114 1.00 -4.06 8.93
N ALA A 115 1.30 -5.36 8.87
CA ALA A 115 0.87 -6.20 7.79
C ALA A 115 -0.66 -6.25 7.80
N LEU A 116 -1.29 -5.77 6.74
CA LEU A 116 -2.74 -5.86 6.63
C LEU A 116 -3.13 -7.33 6.45
N LEU A 117 -3.81 -7.89 7.45
CA LEU A 117 -4.36 -9.25 7.38
C LEU A 117 -5.52 -9.36 6.38
N HIS A 118 -6.22 -8.26 6.15
CA HIS A 118 -7.38 -8.18 5.26
C HIS A 118 -7.12 -7.19 4.13
N ASN A 119 -7.68 -7.50 2.97
CA ASN A 119 -7.72 -6.54 1.86
C ASN A 119 -8.46 -5.27 2.33
N PRO A 120 -7.88 -4.06 2.19
CA PRO A 120 -8.53 -2.81 2.57
C PRO A 120 -9.73 -2.43 1.67
N GLY A 121 -10.02 -3.22 0.63
CA GLY A 121 -11.08 -2.99 -0.36
C GLY A 121 -10.60 -2.21 -1.58
N VAL A 122 -9.60 -1.36 -1.42
CA VAL A 122 -9.00 -0.59 -2.51
C VAL A 122 -7.48 -0.60 -2.41
N CYS A 123 -6.82 -0.42 -3.55
CA CYS A 123 -5.39 -0.12 -3.63
C CYS A 123 -5.13 1.05 -4.59
N LEU A 124 -4.03 1.71 -4.39
CA LEU A 124 -3.57 2.85 -5.20
C LEU A 124 -2.29 2.50 -5.92
N VAL A 125 -2.26 2.66 -7.23
CA VAL A 125 -1.03 2.74 -8.01
C VAL A 125 -0.56 4.20 -7.98
N TRP A 126 0.45 4.46 -7.15
CA TRP A 126 1.07 5.77 -6.96
C TRP A 126 2.34 5.86 -7.79
N ILE A 127 2.37 6.73 -8.79
CA ILE A 127 3.51 6.91 -9.67
C ILE A 127 4.26 8.17 -9.26
N ALA A 128 5.54 8.03 -8.91
CA ALA A 128 6.41 9.12 -8.48
C ALA A 128 7.72 9.14 -9.28
N ARG A 129 8.47 10.23 -9.17
CA ARG A 129 9.83 10.36 -9.76
C ARG A 129 10.94 10.04 -8.78
N SER A 130 10.62 10.04 -7.49
CA SER A 130 11.57 9.83 -6.41
C SER A 130 10.93 9.13 -5.23
N PHE A 131 11.75 8.52 -4.43
CA PHE A 131 11.46 8.00 -3.10
C PHE A 131 12.76 8.01 -2.28
N PHE A 132 12.66 7.87 -0.98
CA PHE A 132 13.84 7.66 -0.14
C PHE A 132 13.55 6.61 0.93
N CYS A 133 14.61 5.92 1.34
CA CYS A 133 14.57 4.96 2.41
C CYS A 133 15.09 5.58 3.71
N TYR A 134 14.47 5.25 4.81
CA TYR A 134 14.90 5.69 6.13
C TYR A 134 14.86 4.53 7.12
N SER A 135 15.77 4.57 8.10
CA SER A 135 15.89 3.54 9.10
C SER A 135 14.75 3.62 10.10
N VAL A 136 14.17 2.47 10.43
CA VAL A 136 13.17 2.30 11.49
C VAL A 136 13.51 1.03 12.26
N PRO A 137 14.55 1.09 13.12
CA PRO A 137 14.92 -0.07 13.91
C PRO A 137 13.86 -0.38 14.95
N THR A 138 13.57 -1.67 15.13
CA THR A 138 12.74 -2.19 16.21
C THR A 138 13.53 -3.26 16.98
N PRO A 139 13.13 -3.63 18.21
CA PRO A 139 13.78 -4.70 18.94
C PRO A 139 13.88 -6.00 18.13
N ASP A 140 12.82 -6.35 17.41
CA ASP A 140 12.74 -7.58 16.60
C ASP A 140 13.41 -7.43 15.22
N ASN A 141 13.61 -6.20 14.76
CA ASN A 141 14.25 -5.90 13.48
C ASN A 141 15.16 -4.66 13.57
N PRO A 142 16.38 -4.81 14.13
CA PRO A 142 17.31 -3.68 14.32
C PRO A 142 17.82 -3.07 13.02
N ARG A 143 17.65 -3.75 11.88
CA ARG A 143 18.01 -3.24 10.54
C ARG A 143 16.77 -2.86 9.72
N GLY A 144 15.65 -2.60 10.39
CA GLY A 144 14.43 -2.23 9.75
C GLY A 144 14.51 -0.90 9.00
N TRP A 145 13.84 -0.80 7.88
CA TRP A 145 13.73 0.42 7.08
C TRP A 145 12.40 0.48 6.33
N LEU A 146 11.97 1.70 6.07
CA LEU A 146 10.75 2.00 5.31
C LEU A 146 11.08 2.90 4.12
N ILE A 147 10.13 2.99 3.22
CA ILE A 147 10.19 3.84 2.03
C ILE A 147 9.20 4.99 2.20
N LYS A 148 9.68 6.22 2.11
CA LYS A 148 8.85 7.41 1.93
C LYS A 148 8.69 7.67 0.45
N VAL A 149 7.46 7.65 -0.03
CA VAL A 149 7.12 7.87 -1.43
C VAL A 149 7.09 9.37 -1.72
N GLY A 150 7.70 9.78 -2.82
CA GLY A 150 7.72 11.18 -3.27
C GLY A 150 6.36 11.63 -3.83
N ASP A 151 6.28 12.91 -4.23
CA ASP A 151 5.05 13.47 -4.77
C ASP A 151 4.58 12.71 -6.03
N PRO A 152 3.27 12.48 -6.15
CA PRO A 152 2.74 11.75 -7.29
C PRO A 152 2.79 12.59 -8.55
N VAL A 153 3.14 11.97 -9.67
CA VAL A 153 2.91 12.51 -11.01
C VAL A 153 1.63 11.96 -11.62
N GLU A 154 1.17 10.81 -11.10
CA GLU A 154 -0.08 10.18 -11.50
C GLU A 154 -0.54 9.24 -10.38
N THR A 155 -1.85 9.10 -10.21
CA THR A 155 -2.47 8.20 -9.24
C THR A 155 -3.66 7.47 -9.87
N LEU A 156 -3.75 6.17 -9.63
CA LEU A 156 -4.81 5.31 -10.19
C LEU A 156 -5.35 4.41 -9.08
N TRP A 157 -6.60 4.60 -8.69
CA TRP A 157 -7.26 3.77 -7.68
C TRP A 157 -7.93 2.55 -8.29
N TYR A 158 -7.80 1.43 -7.62
CA TYR A 158 -8.38 0.13 -8.02
C TYR A 158 -9.14 -0.50 -6.86
N ALA A 159 -10.27 -1.13 -7.20
CA ALA A 159 -11.06 -2.00 -6.35
C ALA A 159 -11.47 -3.23 -7.17
N GLU A 160 -11.40 -4.42 -6.60
CA GLU A 160 -11.86 -5.65 -7.25
C GLU A 160 -11.33 -5.88 -8.68
N GLY A 161 -10.07 -5.49 -8.93
CA GLY A 161 -9.43 -5.65 -10.23
C GLY A 161 -9.88 -4.66 -11.32
N ARG A 162 -10.63 -3.61 -10.97
CA ARG A 162 -11.11 -2.54 -11.84
C ARG A 162 -10.80 -1.16 -11.26
N PRO A 163 -10.90 -0.08 -12.04
CA PRO A 163 -10.83 1.27 -11.48
C PRO A 163 -11.86 1.45 -10.35
N ALA A 164 -11.40 1.97 -9.22
CA ALA A 164 -12.25 2.25 -8.06
C ALA A 164 -13.01 3.55 -8.27
N ASN A 165 -14.24 3.60 -7.76
CA ASN A 165 -14.98 4.84 -7.67
C ASN A 165 -14.65 5.59 -6.35
N ARG A 166 -15.10 6.84 -6.27
CA ARG A 166 -14.81 7.72 -5.14
C ARG A 166 -15.35 7.19 -3.81
N LEU A 167 -16.56 6.63 -3.81
CA LEU A 167 -17.19 6.12 -2.59
C LEU A 167 -16.43 4.92 -2.01
N GLU A 168 -15.98 4.01 -2.86
CA GLU A 168 -15.17 2.86 -2.44
C GLU A 168 -13.87 3.31 -1.76
N VAL A 169 -13.22 4.35 -2.30
CA VAL A 169 -11.99 4.89 -1.71
C VAL A 169 -12.25 5.59 -0.40
N LEU A 170 -13.30 6.43 -0.33
CA LEU A 170 -13.69 7.12 0.90
C LEU A 170 -14.05 6.15 2.03
N GLU A 171 -14.81 5.10 1.72
CA GLU A 171 -15.16 4.05 2.68
C GLU A 171 -13.92 3.31 3.20
N ALA A 172 -12.99 2.96 2.32
CA ALA A 172 -11.75 2.29 2.73
C ALA A 172 -10.86 3.20 3.59
N ILE A 173 -10.80 4.49 3.30
CA ILE A 173 -10.11 5.48 4.13
C ILE A 173 -10.78 5.58 5.50
N SER A 174 -12.11 5.74 5.56
CA SER A 174 -12.86 5.85 6.82
C SER A 174 -12.65 4.66 7.75
N ARG A 175 -12.58 3.45 7.19
CA ARG A 175 -12.29 2.23 7.99
C ARG A 175 -10.89 2.20 8.58
N GLY A 176 -9.90 2.71 7.87
CA GLY A 176 -8.50 2.69 8.31
C GLY A 176 -8.08 3.90 9.15
N LEU A 177 -8.77 5.01 9.00
CA LEU A 177 -8.39 6.30 9.60
C LEU A 177 -8.30 6.28 11.13
N PRO A 178 -9.17 5.57 11.89
CA PRO A 178 -9.05 5.50 13.34
C PRO A 178 -7.68 5.02 13.83
N ILE A 179 -7.05 4.09 13.13
CA ILE A 179 -5.71 3.57 13.48
C ILE A 179 -4.65 4.67 13.38
N LEU A 180 -4.67 5.45 12.30
CA LEU A 180 -3.74 6.57 12.12
C LEU A 180 -4.01 7.69 13.12
N THR A 181 -5.28 7.95 13.43
CA THR A 181 -5.68 8.96 14.39
C THR A 181 -5.18 8.63 15.80
N GLU A 182 -5.36 7.40 16.25
CA GLU A 182 -4.85 6.97 17.55
C GLU A 182 -3.31 7.01 17.60
N ALA A 183 -2.63 6.58 16.54
CA ALA A 183 -1.18 6.69 16.46
C ALA A 183 -0.70 8.14 16.52
N ALA A 184 -1.37 9.06 15.85
CA ALA A 184 -1.04 10.48 15.87
C ALA A 184 -1.27 11.11 17.26
N LYS A 185 -2.38 10.77 17.94
CA LYS A 185 -2.64 11.21 19.32
C LYS A 185 -1.54 10.80 20.29
N LEU A 186 -1.05 9.55 20.18
CA LEU A 186 0.04 9.05 21.03
C LEU A 186 1.37 9.78 20.76
N GLN A 187 1.58 10.32 19.56
CA GLN A 187 2.75 11.10 19.19
C GLN A 187 2.62 12.59 19.51
N GLY A 188 1.41 13.06 19.79
CA GLY A 188 1.12 14.42 20.22
C GLY A 188 0.62 15.34 19.09
N ARG A 189 0.36 16.60 19.47
CA ARG A 189 -0.35 17.58 18.64
C ARG A 189 0.28 17.86 17.27
N GLU A 190 1.59 17.82 17.18
CA GLU A 190 2.26 18.04 15.90
C GLU A 190 1.93 16.91 14.90
N ALA A 191 1.95 15.65 15.35
CA ALA A 191 1.57 14.51 14.53
C ALA A 191 0.07 14.54 14.13
N GLU A 192 -0.81 15.03 15.00
CA GLU A 192 -2.22 15.23 14.66
C GLU A 192 -2.40 16.28 13.54
N LEU A 193 -1.65 17.38 13.60
CA LEU A 193 -1.68 18.42 12.55
C LEU A 193 -1.09 17.91 11.24
N GLU A 194 -0.04 17.12 11.29
CA GLU A 194 0.55 16.48 10.10
C GLU A 194 -0.43 15.48 9.47
N LEU A 195 -1.12 14.68 10.29
CA LEU A 195 -2.14 13.76 9.81
C LEU A 195 -3.29 14.51 9.13
N ALA A 196 -3.77 15.60 9.71
CA ALA A 196 -4.83 16.41 9.10
C ALA A 196 -4.41 16.97 7.73
N LYS A 197 -3.17 17.47 7.59
CA LYS A 197 -2.61 17.92 6.31
C LYS A 197 -2.50 16.76 5.30
N ALA A 198 -2.08 15.58 5.75
CA ALA A 198 -1.94 14.40 4.91
C ALA A 198 -3.30 13.92 4.37
N ILE A 199 -4.34 13.95 5.19
CA ILE A 199 -5.73 13.65 4.78
C ILE A 199 -6.20 14.64 3.72
N ASP A 200 -5.94 15.95 3.90
CA ASP A 200 -6.31 16.95 2.91
C ASP A 200 -5.57 16.75 1.56
N GLN A 201 -4.31 16.34 1.62
CA GLN A 201 -3.55 16.00 0.40
C GLN A 201 -4.14 14.80 -0.34
N VAL A 202 -4.57 13.75 0.37
CA VAL A 202 -5.19 12.57 -0.25
C VAL A 202 -6.52 12.90 -0.90
N ARG A 203 -7.29 13.85 -0.37
CA ARG A 203 -8.54 14.33 -1.00
C ARG A 203 -8.33 14.79 -2.44
N ARG A 204 -7.18 15.37 -2.76
CA ARG A 204 -6.84 15.90 -4.10
C ARG A 204 -6.57 14.81 -5.13
N ILE A 205 -6.32 13.59 -4.69
CA ILE A 205 -6.02 12.44 -5.55
C ILE A 205 -7.11 11.38 -5.54
N LEU A 206 -8.26 11.66 -4.92
CA LEU A 206 -9.42 10.80 -4.99
C LEU A 206 -9.95 10.72 -6.44
N PRO A 207 -10.63 9.61 -6.82
CA PRO A 207 -11.37 9.57 -8.06
C PRO A 207 -12.36 10.73 -8.16
N PRO A 208 -12.76 11.14 -9.38
CA PRO A 208 -13.76 12.19 -9.55
C PRO A 208 -15.06 11.85 -8.82
N PRO A 209 -15.81 12.86 -8.36
CA PRO A 209 -17.14 12.65 -7.78
C PRO A 209 -18.04 11.88 -8.76
N LEU A 210 -18.99 11.12 -8.23
CA LEU A 210 -20.03 10.49 -9.02
C LEU A 210 -21.15 11.49 -9.28
N ASP A 211 -21.61 11.58 -10.53
CA ASP A 211 -22.68 12.49 -10.90
C ASP A 211 -23.95 12.22 -10.07
N GLY A 212 -24.47 13.28 -9.44
CA GLY A 212 -25.70 13.24 -8.64
C GLY A 212 -25.57 12.55 -7.28
N VAL A 213 -24.39 12.13 -6.87
CA VAL A 213 -24.15 11.53 -5.55
C VAL A 213 -23.42 12.56 -4.65
N PRO A 214 -24.02 12.95 -3.50
CA PRO A 214 -23.33 13.80 -2.53
C PRO A 214 -22.00 13.14 -2.09
N ASP A 215 -20.94 13.94 -2.04
CA ASP A 215 -19.65 13.49 -1.53
C ASP A 215 -19.78 13.28 0.00
N PRO A 216 -19.61 12.08 0.54
CA PRO A 216 -19.62 11.91 1.98
C PRO A 216 -18.43 12.69 2.56
N ASP A 217 -18.70 13.55 3.54
CA ASP A 217 -17.65 14.27 4.25
C ASP A 217 -16.68 13.25 4.85
N LEU A 218 -15.43 13.31 4.43
CA LEU A 218 -14.34 12.73 5.21
C LEU A 218 -14.35 13.49 6.53
N VAL A 219 -14.85 12.84 7.59
CA VAL A 219 -14.96 13.42 8.92
C VAL A 219 -13.63 14.07 9.28
N THR A 220 -13.64 15.39 9.35
CA THR A 220 -12.51 16.17 9.83
C THR A 220 -12.30 15.76 11.29
N VAL A 221 -11.13 15.19 11.57
CA VAL A 221 -10.67 15.00 12.95
C VAL A 221 -10.48 16.39 13.53
N GLY A 222 -11.50 16.93 14.25
CA GLY A 222 -11.33 18.26 14.80
C GLY A 222 -12.56 18.97 15.38
N GLU A 223 -13.76 18.41 15.32
CA GLU A 223 -14.90 19.02 16.03
C GLU A 223 -15.55 18.02 16.97
N GLY A 224 -14.88 17.79 18.09
CA GLY A 224 -15.52 17.31 19.32
C GLY A 224 -16.46 18.41 19.83
N GLY A 225 -17.67 18.45 19.28
CA GLY A 225 -18.70 19.37 19.70
C GLY A 225 -19.05 19.16 21.15
N THR A 226 -18.75 20.14 21.97
CA THR A 226 -19.42 20.40 23.22
C THR A 226 -20.90 20.70 22.93
N ASN A 227 -21.75 19.71 22.89
CA ASN A 227 -23.16 19.89 23.12
C ASN A 227 -23.44 19.66 24.60
N ALA A 228 -23.34 20.76 25.34
CA ALA A 228 -23.88 20.85 26.68
C ALA A 228 -25.40 20.64 26.60
N LEU A 229 -25.85 19.59 27.26
CA LEU A 229 -27.25 19.45 27.68
C LEU A 229 -27.64 20.66 28.48
N LYS A 230 -28.54 21.47 27.97
CA LYS A 230 -29.33 22.41 28.76
C LYS A 230 -30.73 21.83 28.94
N SER A 231 -31.01 21.56 30.22
CA SER A 231 -32.30 21.41 30.93
C SER A 231 -33.39 20.62 30.24
#